data_b406368738e3fea5b4da8bf9af20aa3b
#
_entry.id   b406368738e3fea5b4da8bf9af20aa3b
#
_cell.length_a   1.000
_cell.length_b   1.000
_cell.length_c   1.000
_cell.angle_alpha   90.00
_cell.angle_beta   90.00
_cell.angle_gamma   90.00
#
_symmetry.space_group_name_H-M   'P 1'
#
loop_
_entity.id
_entity.type
_entity.pdbx_description
1 polymer ?
#
loop_
_entity_poly.entity_id
_entity_poly.type
_entity_poly.pdbx_seq_one_letter_code
_entity_poly.pdbx_strand_id
1 'polypeptide(L)'
;MGQPNEIYDKYLTRAISEINDLTGEMLRCRLCSHSRSMPVIGSGHPLADIMLLKYRVQPSELHEGVAFFGRAGTAIMKSCQRLGIDPLQLYGTNVLKCGSVRDDDKAEGRCLEYLRREIAIVEPKLIVAMGEKVLTALDRLELPTARPLEFAVGETIEFTPGTDVLVTPDIDASLDEQRLKAAFWQAFRRLGEWYEAIPPY
;
A
#
# COMPACT_ATOMS: atom_id res chain seq x y z
N MET A 1 -17.70 -25.11 -18.93
CA MET A 1 -17.82 -24.17 -17.79
C MET A 1 -16.64 -24.50 -16.88
N GLY A 2 -15.57 -23.66 -16.89
CA GLY A 2 -14.45 -23.81 -15.94
C GLY A 2 -14.97 -23.62 -14.52
N GLN A 3 -14.43 -24.40 -13.59
CA GLN A 3 -14.83 -24.24 -12.18
C GLN A 3 -14.37 -22.86 -11.69
N PRO A 4 -15.05 -22.21 -10.74
CA PRO A 4 -14.67 -20.89 -10.22
C PRO A 4 -13.20 -20.81 -9.79
N ASN A 5 -12.61 -21.89 -9.31
CA ASN A 5 -11.20 -22.00 -8.94
C ASN A 5 -10.22 -21.83 -10.12
N GLU A 6 -10.55 -22.35 -11.32
CA GLU A 6 -9.64 -22.29 -12.49
C GLU A 6 -9.44 -20.86 -12.98
N ILE A 7 -10.49 -20.03 -12.91
CA ILE A 7 -10.44 -18.63 -13.31
C ILE A 7 -9.59 -17.84 -12.28
N TYR A 8 -9.86 -18.01 -11.00
CA TYR A 8 -9.09 -17.39 -9.93
C TYR A 8 -7.60 -17.77 -10.01
N ASP A 9 -7.28 -19.05 -10.17
CA ASP A 9 -5.91 -19.54 -10.27
C ASP A 9 -5.16 -18.92 -11.46
N LYS A 10 -5.85 -18.70 -12.57
CA LYS A 10 -5.28 -18.02 -13.75
C LYS A 10 -4.93 -16.56 -13.46
N TYR A 11 -5.85 -15.82 -12.80
CA TYR A 11 -5.59 -14.43 -12.42
C TYR A 11 -4.47 -14.35 -11.38
N LEU A 12 -4.48 -15.22 -10.39
CA LEU A 12 -3.43 -15.27 -9.36
C LEU A 12 -2.05 -15.56 -9.98
N THR A 13 -1.97 -16.55 -10.86
CA THR A 13 -0.71 -16.89 -11.55
C THR A 13 -0.18 -15.72 -12.36
N ARG A 14 -1.07 -15.00 -13.06
CA ARG A 14 -0.71 -13.80 -13.82
C ARG A 14 -0.22 -12.68 -12.88
N ALA A 15 -0.95 -12.36 -11.83
CA ALA A 15 -0.58 -11.31 -10.89
C ALA A 15 0.76 -11.61 -10.19
N ILE A 16 1.02 -12.88 -9.81
CA ILE A 16 2.32 -13.31 -9.27
C ILE A 16 3.44 -13.06 -10.28
N SER A 17 3.24 -13.43 -11.55
CA SER A 17 4.26 -13.20 -12.59
C SER A 17 4.55 -11.72 -12.77
N GLU A 18 3.51 -10.89 -12.89
CA GLU A 18 3.64 -9.46 -13.11
C GLU A 18 4.31 -8.75 -11.91
N ILE A 19 3.99 -9.12 -10.66
CA ILE A 19 4.65 -8.60 -9.46
C ILE A 19 6.12 -9.03 -9.40
N ASN A 20 6.44 -10.26 -9.78
CA ASN A 20 7.83 -10.73 -9.81
C ASN A 20 8.67 -9.98 -10.86
N ASP A 21 8.12 -9.74 -12.05
CA ASP A 21 8.76 -8.96 -13.11
C ASP A 21 9.02 -7.53 -12.65
N LEU A 22 8.00 -6.89 -12.05
CA LEU A 22 8.11 -5.54 -11.49
C LEU A 22 9.14 -5.48 -10.37
N THR A 23 9.17 -6.45 -9.47
CA THR A 23 10.17 -6.59 -8.41
C THR A 23 11.57 -6.69 -9.00
N GLY A 24 11.76 -7.51 -10.05
CA GLY A 24 13.02 -7.62 -10.74
C GLY A 24 13.50 -6.30 -11.35
N GLU A 25 12.59 -5.47 -11.86
CA GLU A 25 12.92 -4.12 -12.35
C GLU A 25 13.30 -3.18 -11.20
N MET A 26 12.55 -3.18 -10.09
CA MET A 26 12.86 -2.37 -8.91
C MET A 26 14.25 -2.70 -8.35
N LEU A 27 14.59 -3.98 -8.24
CA LEU A 27 15.90 -4.42 -7.73
C LEU A 27 17.08 -3.99 -8.65
N ARG A 28 16.83 -3.78 -9.94
CA ARG A 28 17.81 -3.25 -10.89
C ARG A 28 17.86 -1.73 -10.97
N CYS A 29 16.95 -1.01 -10.31
CA CYS A 29 16.90 0.45 -10.30
C CYS A 29 18.19 1.04 -9.69
N ARG A 30 18.73 2.07 -10.32
CA ARG A 30 19.99 2.76 -9.91
C ARG A 30 19.82 4.27 -9.77
N LEU A 31 18.59 4.79 -9.78
CA LEU A 31 18.34 6.22 -9.71
C LEU A 31 18.72 6.82 -8.34
N CYS A 32 18.56 6.05 -7.27
CA CYS A 32 18.98 6.45 -5.92
C CYS A 32 20.44 6.06 -5.68
N SER A 33 21.36 6.62 -6.44
CA SER A 33 22.79 6.24 -6.49
C SER A 33 23.55 6.35 -5.16
N HIS A 34 22.98 7.05 -4.19
CA HIS A 34 23.56 7.20 -2.85
C HIS A 34 23.09 6.14 -1.85
N SER A 35 22.13 5.29 -2.24
CA SER A 35 21.66 4.21 -1.41
C SER A 35 22.48 2.95 -1.67
N ARG A 36 23.18 2.50 -0.64
CA ARG A 36 23.82 1.17 -0.63
C ARG A 36 22.80 0.07 -0.28
N SER A 37 21.57 0.45 0.05
CA SER A 37 20.50 -0.48 0.39
C SER A 37 19.71 -0.90 -0.84
N MET A 38 19.23 -2.14 -0.83
CA MET A 38 18.29 -2.63 -1.84
C MET A 38 16.94 -1.89 -1.71
N PRO A 39 16.20 -1.72 -2.81
CA PRO A 39 14.83 -1.24 -2.74
C PRO A 39 13.96 -2.15 -1.86
N VAL A 40 13.05 -1.53 -1.13
CA VAL A 40 12.03 -2.25 -0.35
C VAL A 40 10.88 -2.60 -1.27
N ILE A 41 10.57 -3.87 -1.38
CA ILE A 41 9.49 -4.40 -2.22
C ILE A 41 8.18 -4.51 -1.45
N GLY A 42 7.06 -4.48 -2.17
CA GLY A 42 5.75 -4.76 -1.60
C GLY A 42 5.63 -6.19 -1.09
N SER A 43 4.72 -6.41 -0.15
CA SER A 43 4.48 -7.72 0.47
C SER A 43 2.98 -7.96 0.69
N GLY A 44 2.57 -9.20 0.57
CA GLY A 44 1.18 -9.61 0.75
C GLY A 44 0.63 -10.35 -0.45
N HIS A 45 -0.69 -10.46 -0.52
CA HIS A 45 -1.36 -11.20 -1.58
C HIS A 45 -1.52 -10.32 -2.85
N PRO A 46 -1.11 -10.80 -4.05
CA PRO A 46 -1.13 -9.98 -5.26
C PRO A 46 -2.53 -9.71 -5.84
N LEU A 47 -3.58 -10.33 -5.31
CA LEU A 47 -4.99 -10.04 -5.60
C LEU A 47 -5.70 -9.59 -4.31
N ALA A 48 -5.05 -8.80 -3.47
CA ALA A 48 -5.61 -8.30 -2.23
C ALA A 48 -6.64 -7.19 -2.50
N ASP A 49 -7.77 -7.24 -1.82
CA ASP A 49 -8.78 -6.18 -1.88
C ASP A 49 -8.31 -4.88 -1.17
N ILE A 50 -7.37 -5.00 -0.23
CA ILE A 50 -6.88 -3.88 0.59
C ILE A 50 -5.39 -3.66 0.34
N MET A 51 -5.03 -2.47 -0.16
CA MET A 51 -3.64 -2.03 -0.27
C MET A 51 -3.30 -1.09 0.89
N LEU A 52 -2.31 -1.47 1.69
CA LEU A 52 -1.74 -0.64 2.75
C LEU A 52 -0.59 0.19 2.16
N LEU A 53 -0.69 1.51 2.21
CA LEU A 53 0.27 2.41 1.57
C LEU A 53 0.80 3.44 2.54
N LYS A 54 2.12 3.47 2.73
CA LYS A 54 2.83 4.52 3.47
C LYS A 54 3.89 5.21 2.60
N TYR A 55 4.34 6.39 3.01
CA TYR A 55 5.18 7.21 2.13
C TYR A 55 6.63 6.76 2.11
N ARG A 56 7.28 6.61 3.29
CA ARG A 56 8.71 6.32 3.42
C ARG A 56 8.97 4.93 3.99
N VAL A 57 10.11 4.39 3.59
CA VAL A 57 10.64 3.15 4.16
C VAL A 57 11.32 3.42 5.52
N GLN A 58 11.24 2.46 6.43
CA GLN A 58 11.89 2.49 7.73
C GLN A 58 13.19 1.67 7.72
N PRO A 59 14.12 1.91 8.66
CA PRO A 59 15.38 1.16 8.73
C PRO A 59 15.22 -0.36 8.81
N SER A 60 14.21 -0.86 9.52
CA SER A 60 13.89 -2.30 9.58
C SER A 60 13.47 -2.87 8.22
N GLU A 61 12.69 -2.12 7.44
CA GLU A 61 12.28 -2.52 6.09
C GLU A 61 13.47 -2.50 5.12
N LEU A 62 14.37 -1.51 5.25
CA LEU A 62 15.59 -1.46 4.45
C LEU A 62 16.53 -2.62 4.72
N HIS A 63 16.58 -3.09 5.96
CA HIS A 63 17.40 -4.23 6.34
C HIS A 63 16.89 -5.53 5.72
N GLU A 64 15.57 -5.72 5.74
CA GLU A 64 14.91 -6.94 5.25
C GLU A 64 14.51 -6.86 3.76
N GLY A 65 14.45 -5.67 3.19
CA GLY A 65 14.01 -5.47 1.80
C GLY A 65 12.50 -5.60 1.58
N VAL A 66 11.68 -5.62 2.65
CA VAL A 66 10.25 -5.91 2.59
C VAL A 66 9.45 -4.81 3.29
N ALA A 67 8.38 -4.33 2.64
CA ALA A 67 7.49 -3.32 3.18
C ALA A 67 6.74 -3.83 4.43
N PHE A 68 6.49 -2.92 5.36
CA PHE A 68 5.83 -3.21 6.64
C PHE A 68 6.57 -4.21 7.54
N PHE A 69 7.84 -4.52 7.28
CA PHE A 69 8.63 -5.30 8.23
C PHE A 69 8.93 -4.48 9.49
N GLY A 70 8.66 -5.04 10.68
CA GLY A 70 8.94 -4.43 11.97
C GLY A 70 7.71 -3.88 12.71
N ARG A 71 7.86 -2.75 13.42
CA ARG A 71 6.85 -2.19 14.34
C ARG A 71 5.52 -1.88 13.65
N ALA A 72 5.58 -1.23 12.49
CA ALA A 72 4.39 -0.85 11.74
C ALA A 72 3.58 -2.07 11.31
N GLY A 73 4.22 -3.05 10.67
CA GLY A 73 3.56 -4.29 10.25
C GLY A 73 2.98 -5.07 11.43
N THR A 74 3.73 -5.18 12.54
CA THR A 74 3.21 -5.83 13.75
C THR A 74 1.95 -5.13 14.29
N ALA A 75 1.93 -3.80 14.30
CA ALA A 75 0.77 -3.03 14.75
C ALA A 75 -0.43 -3.21 13.82
N ILE A 76 -0.20 -3.15 12.50
CA ILE A 76 -1.23 -3.38 11.48
C ILE A 76 -1.82 -4.80 11.61
N MET A 77 -0.99 -5.84 11.66
CA MET A 77 -1.46 -7.22 11.76
C MET A 77 -2.30 -7.46 13.01
N LYS A 78 -1.88 -6.91 14.18
CA LYS A 78 -2.70 -6.95 15.40
C LYS A 78 -4.02 -6.21 15.25
N SER A 79 -4.05 -5.10 14.54
CA SER A 79 -5.26 -4.32 14.29
C SER A 79 -6.20 -5.07 13.35
N CYS A 80 -5.69 -5.65 12.25
CA CYS A 80 -6.47 -6.48 11.33
C CYS A 80 -7.06 -7.69 12.03
N GLN A 81 -6.28 -8.38 12.88
CA GLN A 81 -6.77 -9.51 13.67
C GLN A 81 -7.93 -9.11 14.59
N ARG A 82 -7.89 -7.93 15.22
CA ARG A 82 -8.98 -7.41 16.07
C ARG A 82 -10.24 -7.07 15.26
N LEU A 83 -10.08 -6.71 14.00
CA LEU A 83 -11.14 -6.35 13.06
C LEU A 83 -11.64 -7.54 12.23
N GLY A 84 -11.10 -8.75 12.46
CA GLY A 84 -11.49 -9.95 11.70
C GLY A 84 -11.07 -9.92 10.23
N ILE A 85 -10.11 -9.06 9.86
CA ILE A 85 -9.64 -8.94 8.47
C ILE A 85 -8.63 -10.06 8.18
N ASP A 86 -8.90 -10.82 7.12
CA ASP A 86 -8.01 -11.90 6.66
C ASP A 86 -6.70 -11.29 6.12
N PRO A 87 -5.52 -11.73 6.60
CA PRO A 87 -4.23 -11.32 6.06
C PRO A 87 -4.05 -11.54 4.55
N LEU A 88 -4.73 -12.50 3.96
CA LEU A 88 -4.74 -12.72 2.51
C LEU A 88 -5.43 -11.61 1.71
N GLN A 89 -6.18 -10.75 2.38
CA GLN A 89 -6.81 -9.57 1.79
C GLN A 89 -5.90 -8.34 1.82
N LEU A 90 -4.66 -8.48 2.25
CA LEU A 90 -3.72 -7.37 2.43
C LEU A 90 -2.54 -7.45 1.45
N TYR A 91 -2.22 -6.29 0.87
CA TYR A 91 -0.96 -6.03 0.17
C TYR A 91 -0.36 -4.73 0.71
N GLY A 92 0.86 -4.77 1.22
CA GLY A 92 1.54 -3.61 1.81
C GLY A 92 2.68 -3.10 0.94
N THR A 93 2.76 -1.79 0.71
CA THR A 93 3.86 -1.18 -0.03
C THR A 93 4.16 0.25 0.43
N ASN A 94 5.27 0.81 -0.07
CA ASN A 94 5.69 2.18 0.20
C ASN A 94 5.66 3.00 -1.11
N VAL A 95 5.36 4.30 -1.02
CA VAL A 95 5.52 5.20 -2.17
C VAL A 95 6.98 5.25 -2.60
N LEU A 96 7.88 5.58 -1.66
CA LEU A 96 9.32 5.56 -1.90
C LEU A 96 9.89 4.18 -1.60
N LYS A 97 10.59 3.60 -2.55
CA LYS A 97 11.14 2.25 -2.43
C LYS A 97 12.54 2.19 -1.79
N CYS A 98 13.19 3.34 -1.62
CA CYS A 98 14.57 3.42 -1.13
C CYS A 98 14.69 4.39 0.05
N GLY A 99 15.61 4.11 0.99
CA GLY A 99 15.79 4.92 2.21
C GLY A 99 16.50 6.26 2.01
N SER A 100 17.22 6.43 0.91
CA SER A 100 18.04 7.61 0.64
C SER A 100 17.42 8.61 -0.33
N VAL A 101 16.15 8.47 -0.65
CA VAL A 101 15.46 9.47 -1.45
C VAL A 101 15.38 10.77 -0.62
N ARG A 102 16.35 11.66 -0.85
CA ARG A 102 16.13 13.08 -0.59
C ARG A 102 15.08 13.52 -1.58
N ASP A 103 14.39 14.61 -1.31
CA ASP A 103 13.36 15.19 -2.19
C ASP A 103 13.93 15.46 -3.61
N ASP A 104 14.25 14.37 -4.32
CA ASP A 104 14.74 14.33 -5.68
C ASP A 104 13.58 13.90 -6.57
N ASP A 105 13.00 14.85 -7.26
CA ASP A 105 11.84 14.66 -8.13
C ASP A 105 11.99 13.50 -9.13
N LYS A 106 13.22 13.21 -9.59
CA LYS A 106 13.47 12.10 -10.54
C LYS A 106 13.34 10.73 -9.87
N ALA A 107 13.89 10.58 -8.67
CA ALA A 107 13.83 9.33 -7.93
C ALA A 107 12.41 9.05 -7.45
N GLU A 108 11.69 10.07 -6.98
CA GLU A 108 10.29 9.96 -6.61
C GLU A 108 9.43 9.61 -7.82
N GLY A 109 9.60 10.30 -8.96
CA GLY A 109 8.87 10.00 -10.19
C GLY A 109 8.99 8.54 -10.63
N ARG A 110 10.19 7.93 -10.50
CA ARG A 110 10.38 6.50 -10.79
C ARG A 110 9.67 5.61 -9.75
N CYS A 111 9.68 5.99 -8.49
CA CYS A 111 8.94 5.25 -7.45
C CYS A 111 7.42 5.33 -7.67
N LEU A 112 6.91 6.47 -8.12
CA LEU A 112 5.50 6.63 -8.50
C LEU A 112 5.12 5.74 -9.68
N GLU A 113 6.00 5.58 -10.67
CA GLU A 113 5.76 4.66 -11.80
C GLU A 113 5.67 3.21 -11.32
N TYR A 114 6.52 2.78 -10.38
CA TYR A 114 6.41 1.47 -9.77
C TYR A 114 5.11 1.31 -8.98
N LEU A 115 4.74 2.31 -8.18
CA LEU A 115 3.48 2.30 -7.42
C LEU A 115 2.27 2.21 -8.35
N ARG A 116 2.25 2.97 -9.45
CA ARG A 116 1.17 2.92 -10.44
C ARG A 116 0.99 1.50 -10.99
N ARG A 117 2.09 0.81 -11.27
CA ARG A 117 2.07 -0.58 -11.76
C ARG A 117 1.66 -1.57 -10.66
N GLU A 118 2.10 -1.38 -9.40
CA GLU A 118 1.60 -2.20 -8.28
C GLU A 118 0.09 -2.08 -8.14
N ILE A 119 -0.46 -0.86 -8.18
CA ILE A 119 -1.92 -0.63 -8.12
C ILE A 119 -2.63 -1.32 -9.29
N ALA A 120 -2.07 -1.22 -10.50
CA ALA A 120 -2.66 -1.85 -11.70
C ALA A 120 -2.59 -3.38 -11.70
N ILE A 121 -1.64 -4.00 -10.99
CA ILE A 121 -1.51 -5.45 -10.86
C ILE A 121 -2.41 -5.98 -9.73
N VAL A 122 -2.39 -5.30 -8.58
CA VAL A 122 -3.14 -5.72 -7.37
C VAL A 122 -4.63 -5.42 -7.54
N GLU A 123 -4.98 -4.35 -8.24
CA GLU A 123 -6.37 -3.87 -8.45
C GLU A 123 -7.17 -3.76 -7.14
N PRO A 124 -6.62 -3.05 -6.12
CA PRO A 124 -7.25 -3.01 -4.80
C PRO A 124 -8.60 -2.29 -4.86
N LYS A 125 -9.57 -2.78 -4.09
CA LYS A 125 -10.86 -2.08 -3.89
C LYS A 125 -10.72 -0.93 -2.89
N LEU A 126 -9.75 -1.04 -1.97
CA LEU A 126 -9.46 0.01 -1.00
C LEU A 126 -7.96 0.22 -0.83
N ILE A 127 -7.52 1.47 -0.89
CA ILE A 127 -6.17 1.89 -0.51
C ILE A 127 -6.24 2.56 0.86
N VAL A 128 -5.56 2.03 1.87
CA VAL A 128 -5.38 2.70 3.17
C VAL A 128 -4.18 3.63 3.05
N ALA A 129 -4.44 4.92 2.86
CA ALA A 129 -3.43 5.96 2.69
C ALA A 129 -2.97 6.48 4.05
N MET A 130 -1.73 6.16 4.43
CA MET A 130 -1.15 6.47 5.74
C MET A 130 -0.33 7.77 5.71
N GLY A 131 -1.01 8.90 5.96
CA GLY A 131 -0.45 10.24 5.99
C GLY A 131 -0.66 11.06 4.73
N GLU A 132 -0.64 12.39 4.87
CA GLU A 132 -0.94 13.36 3.82
C GLU A 132 -0.04 13.22 2.57
N LYS A 133 1.25 12.91 2.76
CA LYS A 133 2.18 12.70 1.64
C LYS A 133 1.79 11.54 0.72
N VAL A 134 1.06 10.56 1.25
CA VAL A 134 0.56 9.45 0.45
C VAL A 134 -0.55 9.93 -0.49
N LEU A 135 -1.46 10.79 -0.02
CA LEU A 135 -2.52 11.37 -0.86
C LEU A 135 -1.92 12.20 -2.00
N THR A 136 -0.96 13.09 -1.66
CA THR A 136 -0.23 13.86 -2.67
C THR A 136 0.45 12.96 -3.70
N ALA A 137 1.00 11.82 -3.28
CA ALA A 137 1.63 10.86 -4.19
C ALA A 137 0.58 10.16 -5.08
N LEU A 138 -0.58 9.79 -4.54
CA LEU A 138 -1.68 9.19 -5.30
C LEU A 138 -2.23 10.17 -6.35
N ASP A 139 -2.44 11.44 -6.02
CA ASP A 139 -2.89 12.46 -6.97
C ASP A 139 -1.88 12.64 -8.12
N ARG A 140 -0.58 12.54 -7.83
CA ARG A 140 0.48 12.63 -8.85
C ARG A 140 0.60 11.41 -9.77
N LEU A 141 -0.12 10.32 -9.51
CA LEU A 141 -0.16 9.18 -10.42
C LEU A 141 -0.94 9.48 -11.71
N GLU A 142 -1.76 10.55 -11.72
CA GLU A 142 -2.58 10.96 -12.87
C GLU A 142 -3.34 9.79 -13.48
N LEU A 143 -3.95 8.96 -12.62
CA LEU A 143 -4.73 7.82 -13.07
C LEU A 143 -5.97 8.29 -13.83
N PRO A 144 -6.38 7.60 -14.90
CA PRO A 144 -7.62 7.92 -15.60
C PRO A 144 -8.80 7.90 -14.62
N THR A 145 -9.66 8.90 -14.71
CA THR A 145 -10.86 9.04 -13.85
C THR A 145 -10.60 9.25 -12.36
N ALA A 146 -9.34 9.44 -11.93
CA ALA A 146 -9.01 9.73 -10.54
C ALA A 146 -9.63 11.06 -10.08
N ARG A 147 -10.16 11.07 -8.86
CA ARG A 147 -10.66 12.27 -8.18
C ARG A 147 -9.59 12.83 -7.26
N PRO A 148 -9.50 14.15 -7.11
CA PRO A 148 -8.60 14.77 -6.14
C PRO A 148 -8.87 14.27 -4.72
N LEU A 149 -7.80 14.03 -3.96
CA LEU A 149 -7.88 13.51 -2.60
C LEU A 149 -7.63 14.61 -1.57
N GLU A 150 -8.51 14.71 -0.58
CA GLU A 150 -8.35 15.62 0.55
C GLU A 150 -7.91 14.88 1.80
N PHE A 151 -7.03 15.50 2.61
CA PHE A 151 -6.58 14.90 3.86
C PHE A 151 -7.62 15.07 4.97
N ALA A 152 -8.55 14.13 5.05
CA ALA A 152 -9.58 14.07 6.09
C ALA A 152 -9.51 12.70 6.79
N VAL A 153 -8.87 12.66 7.96
CA VAL A 153 -8.61 11.41 8.71
C VAL A 153 -9.91 10.69 9.06
N GLY A 154 -10.01 9.43 8.69
CA GLY A 154 -11.17 8.57 8.91
C GLY A 154 -12.21 8.61 7.79
N GLU A 155 -12.05 9.48 6.81
CA GLU A 155 -12.91 9.51 5.64
C GLU A 155 -12.48 8.49 4.58
N THR A 156 -13.49 7.92 3.91
CA THR A 156 -13.32 7.07 2.73
C THR A 156 -13.78 7.85 1.52
N ILE A 157 -12.89 8.00 0.54
CA ILE A 157 -13.09 8.83 -0.66
C ILE A 157 -13.00 7.92 -1.89
N GLU A 158 -13.96 7.99 -2.80
CA GLU A 158 -13.84 7.33 -4.10
C GLU A 158 -12.70 7.97 -4.90
N PHE A 159 -11.66 7.21 -5.16
CA PHE A 159 -10.47 7.67 -5.89
C PHE A 159 -10.59 7.42 -7.38
N THR A 160 -10.88 6.18 -7.75
CA THR A 160 -11.21 5.80 -9.13
C THR A 160 -12.46 4.92 -9.12
N PRO A 161 -13.16 4.73 -10.25
CA PRO A 161 -14.24 3.75 -10.30
C PRO A 161 -13.75 2.36 -9.86
N GLY A 162 -14.23 1.91 -8.71
CA GLY A 162 -13.88 0.60 -8.11
C GLY A 162 -12.73 0.61 -7.11
N THR A 163 -12.08 1.75 -6.86
CA THR A 163 -11.05 1.88 -5.81
C THR A 163 -11.34 3.07 -4.92
N ASP A 164 -11.56 2.82 -3.64
CA ASP A 164 -11.68 3.83 -2.59
C ASP A 164 -10.33 4.11 -1.91
N VAL A 165 -10.21 5.26 -1.26
CA VAL A 165 -9.09 5.60 -0.39
C VAL A 165 -9.59 5.90 1.01
N LEU A 166 -9.14 5.14 2.00
CA LEU A 166 -9.32 5.44 3.42
C LEU A 166 -8.14 6.26 3.92
N VAL A 167 -8.41 7.44 4.45
CA VAL A 167 -7.38 8.36 4.95
C VAL A 167 -7.06 8.06 6.42
N THR A 168 -5.79 7.79 6.73
CA THR A 168 -5.32 7.60 8.11
C THR A 168 -4.14 8.52 8.43
N PRO A 169 -3.82 8.78 9.72
CA PRO A 169 -2.53 9.33 10.08
C PRO A 169 -1.38 8.43 9.62
N ASP A 170 -0.17 8.98 9.53
CA ASP A 170 1.04 8.19 9.29
C ASP A 170 1.22 7.13 10.40
N ILE A 171 1.39 5.86 10.01
CA ILE A 171 1.50 4.75 10.95
C ILE A 171 2.77 4.84 11.79
N ASP A 172 3.90 5.20 11.18
CA ASP A 172 5.18 5.25 11.89
C ASP A 172 5.16 6.35 12.96
N ALA A 173 4.63 7.54 12.64
CA ALA A 173 4.40 8.60 13.62
C ALA A 173 3.39 8.19 14.70
N SER A 174 2.34 7.47 14.33
CA SER A 174 1.31 7.00 15.26
C SER A 174 1.81 5.99 16.29
N LEU A 175 2.92 5.29 16.03
CA LEU A 175 3.53 4.38 17.00
C LEU A 175 4.23 5.10 18.15
N ASP A 176 4.65 6.34 17.93
CA ASP A 176 5.44 7.11 18.90
C ASP A 176 4.61 8.21 19.59
N GLU A 177 3.50 8.66 18.98
CA GLU A 177 2.63 9.71 19.52
C GLU A 177 1.25 9.17 19.93
N GLN A 178 0.92 9.25 21.22
CA GLN A 178 -0.34 8.73 21.77
C GLN A 178 -1.60 9.32 21.11
N ARG A 179 -1.57 10.63 20.78
CA ARG A 179 -2.70 11.30 20.11
C ARG A 179 -2.92 10.76 18.69
N LEU A 180 -1.84 10.62 17.92
CA LEU A 180 -1.89 10.06 16.56
C LEU A 180 -2.28 8.59 16.60
N LYS A 181 -1.83 7.83 17.58
CA LYS A 181 -2.22 6.42 17.78
C LYS A 181 -3.73 6.27 17.99
N ALA A 182 -4.34 7.15 18.78
CA ALA A 182 -5.81 7.13 18.98
C ALA A 182 -6.55 7.47 17.68
N ALA A 183 -6.12 8.52 16.97
CA ALA A 183 -6.70 8.91 15.69
C ALA A 183 -6.52 7.82 14.62
N PHE A 184 -5.33 7.20 14.56
CA PHE A 184 -5.06 6.08 13.65
C PHE A 184 -6.01 4.92 13.92
N TRP A 185 -6.19 4.52 15.19
CA TRP A 185 -7.09 3.44 15.55
C TRP A 185 -8.56 3.75 15.22
N GLN A 186 -9.00 5.00 15.43
CA GLN A 186 -10.35 5.42 15.04
C GLN A 186 -10.57 5.32 13.53
N ALA A 187 -9.61 5.80 12.73
CA ALA A 187 -9.66 5.66 11.26
C ALA A 187 -9.59 4.20 10.84
N PHE A 188 -8.74 3.40 11.49
CA PHE A 188 -8.57 1.98 11.15
C PHE A 188 -9.80 1.12 11.48
N ARG A 189 -10.67 1.54 12.41
CA ARG A 189 -11.97 0.88 12.62
C ARG A 189 -12.90 1.04 11.41
N ARG A 190 -12.78 2.15 10.66
CA ARG A 190 -13.51 2.31 9.40
C ARG A 190 -13.13 1.26 8.36
N LEU A 191 -11.88 0.81 8.39
CA LEU A 191 -11.45 -0.32 7.56
C LEU A 191 -12.23 -1.60 7.91
N GLY A 192 -12.45 -1.86 9.20
CA GLY A 192 -13.26 -3.00 9.64
C GLY A 192 -14.72 -2.89 9.17
N GLU A 193 -15.33 -1.72 9.33
CA GLU A 193 -16.69 -1.44 8.85
C GLU A 193 -16.81 -1.62 7.32
N TRP A 194 -15.83 -1.12 6.57
CA TRP A 194 -15.76 -1.29 5.12
C TRP A 194 -15.60 -2.77 4.73
N TYR A 195 -14.72 -3.50 5.43
CA TYR A 195 -14.46 -4.91 5.16
C TYR A 195 -15.70 -5.80 5.42
N GLU A 196 -16.44 -5.53 6.50
CA GLU A 196 -17.70 -6.22 6.80
C GLU A 196 -18.80 -5.93 5.78
N ALA A 197 -18.77 -4.77 5.13
CA ALA A 197 -19.76 -4.36 4.13
C ALA A 197 -19.51 -4.95 2.73
N ILE A 198 -18.34 -5.54 2.48
CA ILE A 198 -18.03 -6.20 1.20
C ILE A 198 -18.90 -7.47 1.10
N PRO A 199 -19.69 -7.63 0.02
CA PRO A 199 -20.44 -8.85 -0.18
C PRO A 199 -19.50 -10.06 -0.26
N PRO A 200 -19.81 -11.18 0.38
CA PRO A 200 -19.08 -12.43 0.15
C PRO A 200 -19.23 -12.84 -1.32
N TYR A 201 -18.13 -13.24 -1.94
CA TYR A 201 -18.12 -13.76 -3.32
C TYR A 201 -18.86 -15.09 -3.46
#